data_a899fdf951dcc01022c0463fce67ddf1
#
_entry.id   a899fdf951dcc01022c0463fce67ddf1
#
_cell.length_a   1.000
_cell.length_b   1.000
_cell.length_c   1.000
_cell.angle_alpha   90.00
_cell.angle_beta   90.00
_cell.angle_gamma   90.00
#
_symmetry.space_group_name_H-M   'P 1'
#
loop_
_entity.id
_entity.type
_entity.pdbx_description
1 polymer ?
#
loop_
_entity_poly.entity_id
_entity_poly.type
_entity_poly.pdbx_seq_one_letter_code
_entity_poly.pdbx_strand_id
1 'polypeptide(L)'
;GKREMTNIIDILIEEVDKGLKYSTQNYQLNKRDYPAKGLDDSDLTELEKHHSAGLMRVNHSGEVCAQALYRGQALTAQLNDVKEKMNEAASEELDHLAWCNKRLEELNQRPSILNPLWYGMSFTLGAVAGLAGDKWSLGFVEETEEQVVKHLDGHMKKVSSKDNKTKAIMKQMREDEEAHALAAQKAGAAELPEEVKKIMSAVAKVMTSTSYQI
;
A
#
# COMPACT_ATOMS: atom_id res chain seq x y z
N GLY A 1 12.89 -13.41 29.89
CA GLY A 1 12.53 -12.13 30.47
C GLY A 1 13.23 -10.93 29.82
N LYS A 2 14.42 -10.51 30.29
CA LYS A 2 15.11 -9.31 29.76
C LYS A 2 15.51 -9.42 28.28
N ARG A 3 15.97 -10.57 27.83
CA ARG A 3 16.40 -10.80 26.45
C ARG A 3 15.25 -10.81 25.44
N GLU A 4 14.07 -11.26 25.88
CA GLU A 4 12.85 -11.23 25.05
C GLU A 4 12.24 -9.82 24.95
N MET A 5 12.28 -9.05 26.03
CA MET A 5 11.83 -7.64 26.02
C MET A 5 12.73 -6.77 25.12
N THR A 6 14.03 -7.01 25.13
CA THR A 6 14.96 -6.30 24.26
C THR A 6 14.65 -6.58 22.77
N ASN A 7 14.36 -7.82 22.41
CA ASN A 7 13.95 -8.18 21.04
C ASN A 7 12.64 -7.48 20.59
N ILE A 8 11.65 -7.39 21.45
CA ILE A 8 10.37 -6.74 21.12
C ILE A 8 10.57 -5.22 20.95
N ILE A 9 11.34 -4.60 21.81
CA ILE A 9 11.65 -3.16 21.71
C ILE A 9 12.44 -2.87 20.44
N ASP A 10 13.43 -3.70 20.10
CA ASP A 10 14.21 -3.55 18.87
C ASP A 10 13.35 -3.68 17.62
N ILE A 11 12.42 -4.65 17.59
CA ILE A 11 11.44 -4.81 16.51
C ILE A 11 10.57 -3.57 16.38
N LEU A 12 10.04 -3.05 17.49
CA LEU A 12 9.20 -1.86 17.47
C LEU A 12 9.95 -0.62 16.98
N ILE A 13 11.20 -0.44 17.42
CA ILE A 13 12.06 0.67 16.95
C ILE A 13 12.32 0.54 15.44
N GLU A 14 12.64 -0.66 14.97
CA GLU A 14 12.85 -0.92 13.54
C GLU A 14 11.60 -0.64 12.71
N GLU A 15 10.42 -1.03 13.19
CA GLU A 15 9.16 -0.76 12.49
C GLU A 15 8.80 0.73 12.49
N VAL A 16 9.06 1.46 13.58
CA VAL A 16 8.89 2.92 13.61
C VAL A 16 9.83 3.59 12.61
N ASP A 17 11.10 3.18 12.56
CA ASP A 17 12.08 3.73 11.60
C ASP A 17 11.63 3.47 10.15
N LYS A 18 11.17 2.26 9.83
CA LYS A 18 10.62 1.93 8.51
C LYS A 18 9.37 2.76 8.19
N GLY A 19 8.45 2.87 9.14
CA GLY A 19 7.26 3.70 8.98
C GLY A 19 7.58 5.15 8.66
N LEU A 20 8.56 5.73 9.34
CA LEU A 20 9.03 7.08 9.08
C LEU A 20 9.70 7.18 7.70
N LYS A 21 10.55 6.23 7.32
CA LYS A 21 11.20 6.21 6.01
C LYS A 21 10.18 6.13 4.87
N TYR A 22 9.22 5.22 4.94
CA TYR A 22 8.19 5.08 3.91
C TYR A 22 7.27 6.31 3.84
N SER A 23 7.07 6.99 4.96
CA SER A 23 6.26 8.21 5.01
C SER A 23 6.97 9.46 4.48
N THR A 24 8.31 9.51 4.53
CA THR A 24 9.11 10.71 4.31
C THR A 24 9.97 10.71 3.05
N GLN A 25 9.78 9.76 2.15
CA GLN A 25 10.55 9.65 0.89
C GLN A 25 12.03 9.23 1.04
N ASN A 26 12.46 8.82 2.22
CA ASN A 26 13.85 8.46 2.51
C ASN A 26 14.13 6.97 2.29
N TYR A 27 13.71 6.43 1.14
CA TYR A 27 14.00 5.04 0.80
C TYR A 27 14.52 4.93 -0.63
N GLN A 28 15.55 4.12 -0.80
CA GLN A 28 16.05 3.78 -2.13
C GLN A 28 15.42 2.49 -2.57
N LEU A 29 14.72 2.56 -3.69
CA LEU A 29 14.13 1.39 -4.29
C LEU A 29 14.22 1.49 -5.78
N ASN A 30 14.42 0.36 -6.39
CA ASN A 30 14.05 0.12 -7.78
C ASN A 30 14.58 -1.24 -8.20
N LYS A 31 13.77 -2.26 -7.94
CA LYS A 31 13.96 -3.56 -8.60
C LYS A 31 13.34 -3.55 -10.00
N ARG A 32 12.29 -2.74 -10.21
CA ARG A 32 11.54 -2.66 -11.47
C ARG A 32 11.59 -1.26 -12.07
N ASP A 33 11.54 -1.20 -13.40
CA ASP A 33 11.51 0.07 -14.13
C ASP A 33 10.26 0.89 -13.81
N TYR A 34 10.43 2.19 -13.82
CA TYR A 34 9.33 3.15 -13.64
C TYR A 34 8.37 3.09 -14.83
N PRO A 35 7.08 2.74 -14.65
CA PRO A 35 6.14 2.53 -15.75
C PRO A 35 5.91 3.75 -16.65
N ALA A 36 6.13 4.96 -16.12
CA ALA A 36 5.98 6.21 -16.85
C ALA A 36 7.25 6.71 -17.54
N LYS A 37 8.32 5.89 -17.55
CA LYS A 37 9.60 6.26 -18.17
C LYS A 37 9.41 6.58 -19.67
N GLY A 38 9.86 7.77 -20.07
CA GLY A 38 9.78 8.21 -21.47
C GLY A 38 8.42 8.74 -21.93
N LEU A 39 7.42 8.77 -21.05
CA LEU A 39 6.14 9.42 -21.34
C LEU A 39 6.21 10.91 -21.04
N ASP A 40 5.42 11.71 -21.77
CA ASP A 40 5.29 13.14 -21.58
C ASP A 40 3.92 13.52 -20.98
N ASP A 41 3.88 14.60 -20.20
CA ASP A 41 2.69 15.19 -19.61
C ASP A 41 2.68 16.74 -19.69
N SER A 42 3.41 17.30 -20.66
CA SER A 42 3.52 18.76 -20.88
C SER A 42 2.17 19.44 -21.14
N ASP A 43 1.19 18.71 -21.65
CA ASP A 43 -0.15 19.22 -21.99
C ASP A 43 -1.13 19.30 -20.80
N LEU A 44 -0.68 18.94 -19.60
CA LEU A 44 -1.54 19.01 -18.41
C LEU A 44 -1.65 20.44 -17.90
N THR A 45 -2.88 20.87 -17.67
CA THR A 45 -3.18 22.11 -16.93
C THR A 45 -2.81 21.97 -15.45
N GLU A 46 -2.62 23.08 -14.74
CA GLU A 46 -2.32 23.06 -13.31
C GLU A 46 -3.45 22.39 -12.49
N LEU A 47 -4.70 22.52 -12.92
CA LEU A 47 -5.83 21.85 -12.28
C LEU A 47 -5.74 20.34 -12.46
N GLU A 48 -5.40 19.84 -13.65
CA GLU A 48 -5.22 18.42 -13.94
C GLU A 48 -4.04 17.86 -13.15
N LYS A 49 -2.90 18.59 -13.08
CA LYS A 49 -1.75 18.20 -12.26
C LYS A 49 -2.12 18.07 -10.77
N HIS A 50 -2.86 19.07 -10.25
CA HIS A 50 -3.30 19.05 -8.86
C HIS A 50 -4.22 17.87 -8.55
N HIS A 51 -5.15 17.56 -9.45
CA HIS A 51 -6.03 16.41 -9.34
C HIS A 51 -5.26 15.08 -9.40
N SER A 52 -4.38 14.92 -10.38
CA SER A 52 -3.50 13.75 -10.49
C SER A 52 -2.64 13.55 -9.25
N ALA A 53 -2.12 14.64 -8.68
CA ALA A 53 -1.36 14.59 -7.44
C ALA A 53 -2.21 14.12 -6.25
N GLY A 54 -3.45 14.57 -6.14
CA GLY A 54 -4.39 14.07 -5.13
C GLY A 54 -4.63 12.56 -5.24
N LEU A 55 -4.87 12.06 -6.45
CA LEU A 55 -5.03 10.63 -6.72
C LEU A 55 -3.77 9.85 -6.37
N MET A 56 -2.59 10.34 -6.78
CA MET A 56 -1.31 9.67 -6.49
C MET A 56 -0.94 9.73 -5.01
N ARG A 57 -1.33 10.77 -4.28
CA ARG A 57 -1.15 10.86 -2.83
C ARG A 57 -1.98 9.80 -2.11
N VAL A 58 -3.20 9.57 -2.56
CA VAL A 58 -4.06 8.48 -2.05
C VAL A 58 -3.40 7.13 -2.33
N ASN A 59 -2.92 6.89 -3.56
CA ASN A 59 -2.25 5.63 -3.90
C ASN A 59 -1.00 5.44 -3.03
N HIS A 60 -0.16 6.47 -2.89
CA HIS A 60 1.02 6.42 -2.01
C HIS A 60 0.65 6.04 -0.56
N SER A 61 -0.39 6.65 0.00
CA SER A 61 -0.86 6.30 1.36
C SER A 61 -1.39 4.87 1.43
N GLY A 62 -2.03 4.37 0.37
CA GLY A 62 -2.43 2.98 0.24
C GLY A 62 -1.23 2.03 0.32
N GLU A 63 -0.15 2.33 -0.41
CA GLU A 63 1.09 1.54 -0.37
C GLU A 63 1.79 1.58 0.99
N VAL A 64 1.77 2.73 1.68
CA VAL A 64 2.25 2.83 3.07
C VAL A 64 1.44 1.91 3.99
N CYS A 65 0.12 1.87 3.81
CA CYS A 65 -0.76 0.95 4.56
C CYS A 65 -0.46 -0.53 4.22
N ALA A 66 -0.28 -0.87 2.93
CA ALA A 66 0.01 -2.23 2.49
C ALA A 66 1.33 -2.74 3.09
N GLN A 67 2.40 -1.93 3.03
CA GLN A 67 3.67 -2.22 3.70
C GLN A 67 3.47 -2.57 5.18
N ALA A 68 2.75 -1.72 5.90
CA ALA A 68 2.52 -1.90 7.32
C ALA A 68 1.68 -3.15 7.62
N LEU A 69 0.63 -3.39 6.83
CA LEU A 69 -0.23 -4.58 6.95
C LEU A 69 0.58 -5.87 6.80
N TYR A 70 1.33 -6.00 5.70
CA TYR A 70 2.14 -7.20 5.44
C TYR A 70 3.19 -7.43 6.51
N ARG A 71 3.84 -6.37 6.99
CA ARG A 71 4.84 -6.47 8.07
C ARG A 71 4.22 -6.89 9.39
N GLY A 72 3.05 -6.36 9.73
CA GLY A 72 2.29 -6.77 10.91
C GLY A 72 1.85 -8.24 10.82
N GLN A 73 1.35 -8.67 9.66
CA GLN A 73 0.97 -10.05 9.39
C GLN A 73 2.16 -11.00 9.47
N ALA A 74 3.31 -10.63 8.87
CA ALA A 74 4.54 -11.43 8.94
C ALA A 74 5.04 -11.61 10.38
N LEU A 75 4.88 -10.60 11.24
CA LEU A 75 5.29 -10.66 12.64
C LEU A 75 4.54 -11.72 13.42
N THR A 76 3.26 -11.93 13.11
CA THR A 76 2.34 -12.81 13.85
C THR A 76 1.96 -14.09 13.09
N ALA A 77 2.46 -14.29 11.87
CA ALA A 77 2.21 -15.49 11.07
C ALA A 77 2.67 -16.75 11.83
N GLN A 78 1.87 -17.79 11.77
CA GLN A 78 2.12 -19.06 12.45
C GLN A 78 2.98 -20.01 11.61
N LEU A 79 2.81 -20.00 10.29
CA LEU A 79 3.56 -20.81 9.34
C LEU A 79 4.68 -20.00 8.68
N ASN A 80 5.86 -20.59 8.55
CA ASN A 80 7.02 -19.92 7.97
C ASN A 80 6.81 -19.54 6.50
N ASP A 81 6.14 -20.38 5.72
CA ASP A 81 5.84 -20.10 4.31
C ASP A 81 4.87 -18.90 4.15
N VAL A 82 3.91 -18.74 5.06
CA VAL A 82 3.03 -17.55 5.08
C VAL A 82 3.84 -16.31 5.46
N LYS A 83 4.71 -16.42 6.45
CA LYS A 83 5.61 -15.32 6.85
C LYS A 83 6.50 -14.88 5.70
N GLU A 84 7.09 -15.82 4.97
CA GLU A 84 7.94 -15.53 3.80
C GLU A 84 7.12 -14.83 2.71
N LYS A 85 5.93 -15.32 2.37
CA LYS A 85 5.03 -14.70 1.40
C LYS A 85 4.67 -13.26 1.79
N MET A 86 4.37 -12.98 3.06
CA MET A 86 4.08 -11.62 3.53
C MET A 86 5.30 -10.69 3.38
N ASN A 87 6.50 -11.19 3.65
CA ASN A 87 7.73 -10.42 3.46
C ASN A 87 8.05 -10.18 1.97
N GLU A 88 7.79 -11.16 1.11
CA GLU A 88 7.92 -10.99 -0.35
C GLU A 88 6.93 -9.94 -0.87
N ALA A 89 5.66 -10.05 -0.52
CA ALA A 89 4.64 -9.06 -0.87
C ALA A 89 5.04 -7.65 -0.40
N ALA A 90 5.44 -7.49 0.86
CA ALA A 90 5.94 -6.21 1.37
C ALA A 90 7.14 -5.68 0.57
N SER A 91 8.00 -6.56 0.05
CA SER A 91 9.13 -6.16 -0.80
C SER A 91 8.68 -5.71 -2.20
N GLU A 92 7.64 -6.31 -2.76
CA GLU A 92 7.10 -5.95 -4.08
C GLU A 92 6.39 -4.61 -4.04
N GLU A 93 5.63 -4.34 -2.97
CA GLU A 93 4.97 -3.04 -2.75
C GLU A 93 5.91 -1.85 -2.66
N LEU A 94 7.21 -2.09 -2.38
CA LEU A 94 8.18 -1.01 -2.35
C LEU A 94 8.39 -0.36 -3.73
N ASP A 95 8.23 -1.10 -4.83
CA ASP A 95 8.29 -0.52 -6.17
C ASP A 95 7.08 0.40 -6.44
N HIS A 96 5.88 -0.02 -6.04
CA HIS A 96 4.67 0.82 -6.13
C HIS A 96 4.82 2.11 -5.34
N LEU A 97 5.33 2.01 -4.13
CA LEU A 97 5.60 3.15 -3.27
C LEU A 97 6.58 4.14 -3.93
N ALA A 98 7.68 3.62 -4.52
CA ALA A 98 8.66 4.41 -5.24
C ALA A 98 8.08 5.08 -6.49
N TRP A 99 7.23 4.39 -7.26
CA TRP A 99 6.58 4.95 -8.43
C TRP A 99 5.60 6.08 -8.07
N CYS A 100 4.79 5.86 -7.03
CA CYS A 100 3.88 6.90 -6.53
C CYS A 100 4.64 8.13 -6.07
N ASN A 101 5.73 7.92 -5.33
CA ASN A 101 6.56 9.00 -4.83
C ASN A 101 7.20 9.82 -5.96
N LYS A 102 7.83 9.13 -6.92
CA LYS A 102 8.42 9.77 -8.09
C LYS A 102 7.39 10.56 -8.88
N ARG A 103 6.17 10.04 -9.04
CA ARG A 103 5.10 10.78 -9.72
C ARG A 103 4.69 12.03 -8.97
N LEU A 104 4.58 11.97 -7.65
CA LEU A 104 4.31 13.15 -6.82
C LEU A 104 5.40 14.21 -6.96
N GLU A 105 6.68 13.81 -6.98
CA GLU A 105 7.81 14.72 -7.22
C GLU A 105 7.72 15.39 -8.60
N GLU A 106 7.40 14.64 -9.66
CA GLU A 106 7.21 15.19 -11.03
C GLU A 106 6.05 16.20 -11.08
N LEU A 107 5.04 16.03 -10.22
CA LEU A 107 3.91 16.95 -10.08
C LEU A 107 4.18 18.10 -9.08
N ASN A 108 5.40 18.21 -8.53
CA ASN A 108 5.78 19.17 -7.49
C ASN A 108 4.90 19.08 -6.24
N GLN A 109 4.54 17.86 -5.86
CA GLN A 109 3.69 17.57 -4.71
C GLN A 109 4.37 16.58 -3.76
N ARG A 110 3.81 16.41 -2.58
CA ARG A 110 4.35 15.57 -1.51
C ARG A 110 3.37 14.46 -1.10
N PRO A 111 3.85 13.38 -0.49
CA PRO A 111 3.01 12.40 0.19
C PRO A 111 2.17 13.02 1.31
N SER A 112 1.17 12.27 1.75
CA SER A 112 0.32 12.68 2.87
C SER A 112 1.12 12.78 4.18
N ILE A 113 0.90 13.86 4.93
CA ILE A 113 1.48 14.05 6.27
C ILE A 113 0.92 13.06 7.30
N LEU A 114 -0.21 12.41 6.98
CA LEU A 114 -0.85 11.41 7.85
C LEU A 114 -0.27 9.99 7.67
N ASN A 115 0.67 9.80 6.74
CA ASN A 115 1.26 8.48 6.49
C ASN A 115 1.84 7.77 7.72
N PRO A 116 2.52 8.45 8.67
CA PRO A 116 2.96 7.79 9.91
C PRO A 116 1.81 7.23 10.74
N LEU A 117 0.68 7.94 10.79
CA LEU A 117 -0.53 7.47 11.47
C LEU A 117 -1.13 6.25 10.76
N TRP A 118 -1.25 6.34 9.43
CA TRP A 118 -1.75 5.22 8.61
C TRP A 118 -0.87 3.98 8.73
N TYR A 119 0.44 4.16 8.77
CA TYR A 119 1.38 3.07 8.98
C TYR A 119 1.15 2.37 10.32
N GLY A 120 1.12 3.11 11.42
CA GLY A 120 0.94 2.55 12.77
C GLY A 120 -0.38 1.79 12.93
N MET A 121 -1.47 2.37 12.41
CA MET A 121 -2.79 1.72 12.44
C MET A 121 -2.81 0.45 11.60
N SER A 122 -2.28 0.49 10.39
CA SER A 122 -2.25 -0.64 9.46
C SER A 122 -1.35 -1.76 9.95
N PHE A 123 -0.20 -1.45 10.54
CA PHE A 123 0.67 -2.44 11.17
C PHE A 123 -0.06 -3.20 12.29
N THR A 124 -0.77 -2.48 13.15
CA THR A 124 -1.56 -3.07 14.23
C THR A 124 -2.66 -3.98 13.68
N LEU A 125 -3.38 -3.53 12.66
CA LEU A 125 -4.41 -4.35 11.99
C LEU A 125 -3.82 -5.61 11.37
N GLY A 126 -2.66 -5.49 10.71
CA GLY A 126 -1.94 -6.63 10.15
C GLY A 126 -1.53 -7.64 11.21
N ALA A 127 -0.99 -7.18 12.34
CA ALA A 127 -0.62 -8.04 13.45
C ALA A 127 -1.84 -8.78 14.05
N VAL A 128 -2.96 -8.09 14.19
CA VAL A 128 -4.22 -8.71 14.66
C VAL A 128 -4.74 -9.74 13.64
N ALA A 129 -4.71 -9.44 12.36
CA ALA A 129 -5.10 -10.38 11.31
C ALA A 129 -4.24 -11.65 11.31
N GLY A 130 -2.92 -11.53 11.49
CA GLY A 130 -2.02 -12.66 11.61
C GLY A 130 -2.30 -13.52 12.86
N LEU A 131 -2.65 -12.90 13.99
CA LEU A 131 -3.05 -13.61 15.21
C LEU A 131 -4.37 -14.39 15.05
N ALA A 132 -5.26 -13.97 14.17
CA ALA A 132 -6.49 -14.67 13.86
C ALA A 132 -6.26 -16.03 13.16
N GLY A 133 -5.06 -16.24 12.64
CA GLY A 133 -4.63 -17.45 11.96
C GLY A 133 -4.37 -17.22 10.45
N ASP A 134 -3.48 -18.03 9.89
CA ASP A 134 -2.93 -17.80 8.55
C ASP A 134 -3.97 -17.76 7.44
N LYS A 135 -5.00 -18.58 7.49
CA LYS A 135 -6.09 -18.55 6.51
C LYS A 135 -6.87 -17.24 6.52
N TRP A 136 -7.14 -16.71 7.71
CA TRP A 136 -7.82 -15.42 7.89
C TRP A 136 -6.91 -14.27 7.51
N SER A 137 -5.63 -14.38 7.84
CA SER A 137 -4.60 -13.43 7.41
C SER A 137 -4.50 -13.33 5.88
N LEU A 138 -4.49 -14.48 5.18
CA LEU A 138 -4.54 -14.54 3.71
C LEU A 138 -5.85 -13.97 3.15
N GLY A 139 -6.99 -14.24 3.80
CA GLY A 139 -8.28 -13.64 3.42
C GLY A 139 -8.29 -12.13 3.57
N PHE A 140 -7.60 -11.61 4.56
CA PHE A 140 -7.43 -10.17 4.75
C PHE A 140 -6.57 -9.55 3.64
N VAL A 141 -5.52 -10.24 3.17
CA VAL A 141 -4.73 -9.84 2.01
C VAL A 141 -5.59 -9.80 0.76
N GLU A 142 -6.27 -10.91 0.44
CA GLU A 142 -7.13 -11.02 -0.75
C GLU A 142 -8.13 -9.85 -0.82
N GLU A 143 -8.88 -9.60 0.27
CA GLU A 143 -9.86 -8.51 0.31
C GLU A 143 -9.19 -7.13 0.19
N THR A 144 -8.04 -6.93 0.82
CA THR A 144 -7.29 -5.66 0.72
C THR A 144 -6.91 -5.37 -0.72
N GLU A 145 -6.33 -6.35 -1.42
CA GLU A 145 -5.90 -6.20 -2.81
C GLU A 145 -7.08 -6.01 -3.76
N GLU A 146 -8.18 -6.74 -3.56
CA GLU A 146 -9.41 -6.52 -4.34
C GLU A 146 -9.96 -5.10 -4.17
N GLN A 147 -9.92 -4.54 -2.96
CA GLN A 147 -10.33 -3.16 -2.71
C GLN A 147 -9.38 -2.17 -3.38
N VAL A 148 -8.07 -2.43 -3.38
CA VAL A 148 -7.07 -1.61 -4.08
C VAL A 148 -7.31 -1.64 -5.59
N VAL A 149 -7.54 -2.81 -6.20
CA VAL A 149 -7.89 -2.94 -7.63
C VAL A 149 -9.11 -2.09 -7.98
N LYS A 150 -10.20 -2.23 -7.21
CA LYS A 150 -11.43 -1.43 -7.41
C LYS A 150 -11.16 0.07 -7.30
N HIS A 151 -10.29 0.44 -6.37
CA HIS A 151 -9.90 1.83 -6.14
C HIS A 151 -9.09 2.41 -7.32
N LEU A 152 -8.09 1.68 -7.80
CA LEU A 152 -7.29 2.04 -8.98
C LEU A 152 -8.14 2.15 -10.24
N ASP A 153 -9.08 1.22 -10.45
CA ASP A 153 -10.06 1.31 -11.55
C ASP A 153 -10.90 2.61 -11.46
N GLY A 154 -11.29 2.98 -10.25
CA GLY A 154 -12.00 4.24 -10.00
C GLY A 154 -11.14 5.48 -10.28
N HIS A 155 -9.87 5.45 -9.92
CA HIS A 155 -8.90 6.52 -10.18
C HIS A 155 -8.60 6.68 -11.68
N MET A 156 -8.42 5.58 -12.41
CA MET A 156 -8.20 5.61 -13.86
C MET A 156 -9.35 6.26 -14.63
N LYS A 157 -10.58 6.19 -14.12
CA LYS A 157 -11.75 6.87 -14.70
C LYS A 157 -11.78 8.38 -14.39
N LYS A 158 -11.12 8.82 -13.34
CA LYS A 158 -11.13 10.22 -12.86
C LYS A 158 -9.94 11.04 -13.34
N VAL A 159 -8.80 10.39 -13.60
CA VAL A 159 -7.59 11.05 -14.08
C VAL A 159 -7.80 11.61 -15.49
N SER A 160 -7.17 12.73 -15.80
CA SER A 160 -7.23 13.34 -17.16
C SER A 160 -6.86 12.34 -18.24
N SER A 161 -7.57 12.39 -19.37
CA SER A 161 -7.24 11.58 -20.54
C SER A 161 -5.83 11.86 -21.08
N LYS A 162 -5.28 13.03 -20.79
CA LYS A 162 -3.93 13.48 -21.20
C LYS A 162 -2.83 12.99 -20.26
N ASP A 163 -3.16 12.59 -19.01
CA ASP A 163 -2.17 12.14 -18.03
C ASP A 163 -1.75 10.69 -18.26
N ASN A 164 -0.92 10.50 -19.28
CA ASN A 164 -0.42 9.18 -19.66
C ASN A 164 0.52 8.58 -18.60
N LYS A 165 1.28 9.42 -17.88
CA LYS A 165 2.20 8.97 -16.84
C LYS A 165 1.46 8.35 -15.66
N THR A 166 0.51 9.08 -15.08
CA THR A 166 -0.29 8.58 -13.95
C THR A 166 -1.08 7.33 -14.34
N LYS A 167 -1.64 7.28 -15.55
CA LYS A 167 -2.33 6.09 -16.07
C LYS A 167 -1.43 4.87 -16.18
N ALA A 168 -0.21 5.04 -16.71
CA ALA A 168 0.73 3.94 -16.87
C ALA A 168 1.13 3.34 -15.51
N ILE A 169 1.35 4.19 -14.50
CA ILE A 169 1.65 3.75 -13.13
C ILE A 169 0.47 2.99 -12.55
N MET A 170 -0.73 3.58 -12.56
CA MET A 170 -1.92 2.95 -11.98
C MET A 170 -2.29 1.65 -12.67
N LYS A 171 -2.08 1.56 -14.00
CA LYS A 171 -2.32 0.32 -14.75
C LYS A 171 -1.38 -0.80 -14.29
N GLN A 172 -0.09 -0.52 -14.16
CA GLN A 172 0.88 -1.52 -13.70
C GLN A 172 0.58 -1.96 -12.26
N MET A 173 0.32 -1.01 -11.36
CA MET A 173 -0.08 -1.33 -9.98
C MET A 173 -1.32 -2.21 -9.96
N ARG A 174 -2.35 -1.85 -10.70
CA ARG A 174 -3.60 -2.64 -10.78
C ARG A 174 -3.38 -4.08 -11.22
N GLU A 175 -2.52 -4.30 -12.22
CA GLU A 175 -2.17 -5.64 -12.71
C GLU A 175 -1.43 -6.46 -11.63
N ASP A 176 -0.53 -5.82 -10.90
CA ASP A 176 0.21 -6.45 -9.81
C ASP A 176 -0.72 -6.80 -8.64
N GLU A 177 -1.60 -5.89 -8.21
CA GLU A 177 -2.55 -6.12 -7.11
C GLU A 177 -3.56 -7.23 -7.42
N GLU A 178 -4.01 -7.32 -8.67
CA GLU A 178 -4.86 -8.43 -9.10
C GLU A 178 -4.12 -9.77 -9.00
N ALA A 179 -2.83 -9.79 -9.32
CA ALA A 179 -2.01 -10.98 -9.18
C ALA A 179 -1.78 -11.35 -7.70
N HIS A 180 -1.59 -10.36 -6.82
CA HIS A 180 -1.46 -10.57 -5.36
C HIS A 180 -2.75 -11.15 -4.76
N ALA A 181 -3.92 -10.62 -5.12
CA ALA A 181 -5.21 -11.16 -4.68
C ALA A 181 -5.38 -12.63 -5.09
N LEU A 182 -5.08 -12.95 -6.35
CA LEU A 182 -5.14 -14.32 -6.86
C LEU A 182 -4.13 -15.26 -6.18
N ALA A 183 -2.95 -14.76 -5.84
CA ALA A 183 -1.94 -15.53 -5.12
C ALA A 183 -2.39 -15.85 -3.68
N ALA A 184 -3.00 -14.89 -2.98
CA ALA A 184 -3.58 -15.10 -1.66
C ALA A 184 -4.71 -16.15 -1.69
N GLN A 185 -5.61 -16.05 -2.67
CA GLN A 185 -6.69 -17.01 -2.88
C GLN A 185 -6.15 -18.43 -3.10
N LYS A 186 -5.18 -18.60 -3.99
CA LYS A 186 -4.54 -19.90 -4.28
C LYS A 186 -3.78 -20.45 -3.06
N ALA A 187 -3.29 -19.59 -2.19
CA ALA A 187 -2.61 -19.99 -0.95
C ALA A 187 -3.58 -20.45 0.16
N GLY A 188 -4.90 -20.40 -0.10
CA GLY A 188 -5.93 -20.90 0.81
C GLY A 188 -6.54 -19.81 1.70
N ALA A 189 -6.66 -18.60 1.20
CA ALA A 189 -7.36 -17.50 1.85
C ALA A 189 -8.78 -17.94 2.28
N ALA A 190 -9.18 -17.59 3.50
CA ALA A 190 -10.55 -17.77 3.96
C ALA A 190 -11.39 -16.58 3.50
N GLU A 191 -12.59 -16.84 3.04
CA GLU A 191 -13.55 -15.77 2.75
C GLU A 191 -13.91 -15.02 4.03
N LEU A 192 -13.70 -13.69 4.03
CA LEU A 192 -14.02 -12.85 5.17
C LEU A 192 -15.53 -12.60 5.27
N PRO A 193 -16.08 -12.49 6.51
CA PRO A 193 -17.45 -12.05 6.70
C PRO A 193 -17.71 -10.68 6.07
N GLU A 194 -18.91 -10.48 5.52
CA GLU A 194 -19.31 -9.22 4.87
C GLU A 194 -19.19 -7.99 5.78
N GLU A 195 -19.41 -8.17 7.09
CA GLU A 195 -19.27 -7.11 8.09
C GLU A 195 -17.81 -6.64 8.20
N VAL A 196 -16.84 -7.58 8.13
CA VAL A 196 -15.41 -7.27 8.15
C VAL A 196 -15.03 -6.52 6.88
N LYS A 197 -15.47 -6.99 5.70
CA LYS A 197 -15.23 -6.31 4.42
C LYS A 197 -15.79 -4.88 4.41
N LYS A 198 -16.99 -4.66 4.96
CA LYS A 198 -17.58 -3.33 5.10
C LYS A 198 -16.78 -2.41 6.02
N ILE A 199 -16.29 -2.92 7.15
CA ILE A 199 -15.43 -2.15 8.07
C ILE A 199 -14.12 -1.78 7.36
N MET A 200 -13.47 -2.71 6.68
CA MET A 200 -12.26 -2.45 5.90
C MET A 200 -12.50 -1.35 4.86
N SER A 201 -13.59 -1.43 4.11
CA SER A 201 -13.96 -0.44 3.12
C SER A 201 -14.25 0.94 3.74
N ALA A 202 -14.90 1.00 4.91
CA ALA A 202 -15.17 2.25 5.61
C ALA A 202 -13.87 2.92 6.11
N VAL A 203 -12.95 2.14 6.68
CA VAL A 203 -11.62 2.64 7.11
C VAL A 203 -10.81 3.13 5.92
N ALA A 204 -10.78 2.36 4.82
CA ALA A 204 -10.12 2.76 3.58
C ALA A 204 -10.69 4.08 3.03
N LYS A 205 -12.02 4.28 3.10
CA LYS A 205 -12.67 5.52 2.66
C LYS A 205 -12.23 6.74 3.47
N VAL A 206 -12.04 6.60 4.78
CA VAL A 206 -11.51 7.68 5.62
C VAL A 206 -10.08 8.02 5.21
N MET A 207 -9.21 7.02 5.06
CA MET A 207 -7.83 7.21 4.65
C MET A 207 -7.75 7.88 3.27
N THR A 208 -8.49 7.39 2.28
CA THR A 208 -8.45 7.91 0.91
C THR A 208 -8.98 9.36 0.82
N SER A 209 -10.05 9.66 1.54
CA SER A 209 -10.64 11.01 1.55
C SER A 209 -9.72 12.05 2.17
N THR A 210 -9.02 11.70 3.24
CA THR A 210 -8.08 12.60 3.94
C THR A 210 -6.77 12.73 3.17
N SER A 211 -6.19 11.64 2.68
CA SER A 211 -4.92 11.64 1.94
C SER A 211 -5.01 12.34 0.58
N TYR A 212 -6.21 12.47 0.00
CA TYR A 212 -6.38 13.24 -1.23
C TYR A 212 -6.07 14.72 -1.00
N GLN A 213 -6.38 15.26 0.17
CA GLN A 213 -6.27 16.69 0.49
C GLN A 213 -4.91 17.07 1.11
N ILE A 214 -4.37 16.20 1.97
CA ILE A 214 -3.20 16.53 2.81
C ILE A 214 -2.12 15.45 2.85
#